data_ed8982b714fa3a2b0f4b8a2abfa4bac1
#
_entry.id   ed8982b714fa3a2b0f4b8a2abfa4bac1
#
_cell.length_a   1.000
_cell.length_b   1.000
_cell.length_c   1.000
_cell.angle_alpha   90.00
_cell.angle_beta   90.00
_cell.angle_gamma   90.00
#
_symmetry.space_group_name_H-M   'P 1'
#
loop_
_entity.id
_entity.type
_entity.pdbx_description
1 polymer ?
#
loop_
_entity_poly.entity_id
_entity_poly.type
_entity_poly.pdbx_seq_one_letter_code
_entity_poly.pdbx_strand_id
1 'polypeptide(L)'
;MNRIFKVIWSRTKGCYVVVAETAKNMSKRSTMTSVFAKISGSVIATALFMSMMSPMIVHGSTIVQGAGAQAKNGTVAMGDNSTALADNSVALGTGATVTKTNRNNVGNVQGVAIGRNATVEVNNGVAIGNATKVASLNGFALGNTSWAGYDEAGNYMGADNDQAFGTNARAWGGSSMAFGNNAKAAAGGAVAMGNGSQARGKWAVAIGNNAQAKGEGSRALGVNSYAVGLNSIAMGWESNAREDSSIAIGTDSDSVQKNSIAIGNRAVSNAEDSVTLGRNTTVNKNHNRSVALGTNSATADTHSTPNQLVNGLWYKNLAGGTADSTVSIGNDTVKRTITNVAAGRMNPSSTDAINGSQLYAVANSLGNLATTTKNILGGNAALDPDTGKLTMSDIGFTGKSTIHDAIRYNKDNIDKGLFFYGDNFVQNQVKLGDTVRIKGGATGALADNNIGVQADGNGTLNVKLAKKLTGLDSVTAGTATIDNKGVSEGNKLYV
;
A
#
# COMPACT_ATOMS: atom_id res chain seq x y z
N MET A 1 54.24 16.90 -2.36
CA MET A 1 53.84 16.13 -1.19
C MET A 1 52.80 15.09 -1.66
N ASN A 2 53.21 13.82 -1.67
CA ASN A 2 52.28 12.73 -1.99
C ASN A 2 51.26 12.58 -0.83
N ARG A 3 50.00 12.80 -1.09
CA ARG A 3 48.93 12.49 -0.14
C ARG A 3 48.61 11.01 -0.28
N ILE A 4 48.90 10.21 0.74
CA ILE A 4 48.56 8.79 0.78
C ILE A 4 47.11 8.67 1.29
N PHE A 5 46.28 7.92 0.59
CA PHE A 5 44.91 7.65 0.94
C PHE A 5 44.73 6.15 1.12
N LYS A 6 43.83 5.76 2.03
CA LYS A 6 43.39 4.35 2.17
C LYS A 6 41.87 4.23 1.90
N VAL A 7 41.48 3.07 1.42
CA VAL A 7 40.08 2.73 1.18
C VAL A 7 39.55 1.96 2.37
N ILE A 8 38.50 2.44 2.97
CA ILE A 8 37.82 1.76 4.08
C ILE A 8 36.35 1.55 3.76
N TRP A 9 35.78 0.47 4.28
CA TRP A 9 34.35 0.22 4.17
C TRP A 9 33.57 1.11 5.12
N SER A 10 32.71 1.98 4.60
CA SER A 10 31.80 2.81 5.40
C SER A 10 30.49 2.05 5.64
N ARG A 11 30.27 1.60 6.85
CA ARG A 11 29.03 0.94 7.25
C ARG A 11 27.82 1.86 7.17
N THR A 12 28.00 3.15 7.34
CA THR A 12 26.93 4.16 7.28
C THR A 12 26.48 4.46 5.86
N LYS A 13 27.39 4.33 4.90
CA LYS A 13 27.09 4.59 3.48
C LYS A 13 26.95 3.30 2.64
N GLY A 14 27.28 2.14 3.22
CA GLY A 14 27.22 0.84 2.53
C GLY A 14 28.15 0.72 1.33
N CYS A 15 29.25 1.48 1.30
CA CYS A 15 30.20 1.48 0.20
C CYS A 15 31.65 1.72 0.69
N TYR A 16 32.63 1.44 -0.18
CA TYR A 16 34.03 1.80 0.07
C TYR A 16 34.23 3.30 -0.14
N VAL A 17 34.87 3.96 0.83
CA VAL A 17 35.22 5.38 0.77
C VAL A 17 36.72 5.57 0.88
N VAL A 18 37.25 6.54 0.16
CA VAL A 18 38.67 6.94 0.23
C VAL A 18 38.83 7.99 1.32
N VAL A 19 39.71 7.71 2.28
CA VAL A 19 40.00 8.60 3.40
C VAL A 19 41.51 8.85 3.54
N ALA A 20 41.87 9.94 4.17
CA ALA A 20 43.29 10.17 4.49
C ALA A 20 43.83 9.05 5.39
N GLU A 21 45.06 8.66 5.21
CA GLU A 21 45.69 7.56 5.96
C GLU A 21 45.67 7.75 7.48
N THR A 22 45.61 9.00 7.92
CA THR A 22 45.52 9.38 9.35
C THR A 22 44.09 9.22 9.93
N ALA A 23 43.09 8.93 9.12
CA ALA A 23 41.72 8.72 9.62
C ALA A 23 41.66 7.42 10.44
N LYS A 24 41.41 7.53 11.74
CA LYS A 24 41.18 6.38 12.62
C LYS A 24 39.78 5.84 12.42
N ASN A 25 39.67 4.54 12.35
CA ASN A 25 38.38 3.86 12.27
C ASN A 25 37.65 4.00 13.62
N MET A 26 36.70 4.94 13.70
CA MET A 26 35.89 5.18 14.90
C MET A 26 34.74 4.17 14.95
N SER A 27 35.04 2.87 14.98
CA SER A 27 34.08 1.86 15.37
C SER A 27 34.23 1.54 16.85
N LYS A 28 33.86 2.45 17.71
CA LYS A 28 33.55 2.09 19.09
C LYS A 28 32.03 2.03 19.24
N ARG A 29 31.49 0.83 19.37
CA ARG A 29 30.27 0.62 20.13
C ARG A 29 30.50 1.26 21.51
N SER A 30 30.00 2.47 21.75
CA SER A 30 29.75 2.91 23.11
C SER A 30 28.51 2.14 23.59
N THR A 31 28.72 0.98 24.19
CA THR A 31 27.74 0.45 25.11
C THR A 31 27.60 1.51 26.22
N MET A 32 26.36 1.96 26.47
CA MET A 32 26.02 2.92 27.53
C MET A 32 26.59 2.50 28.90
N THR A 33 26.85 1.23 29.13
CA THR A 33 27.56 0.65 30.27
C THR A 33 28.97 1.22 30.51
N SER A 34 29.70 1.68 29.44
CA SER A 34 31.03 2.20 29.63
C SER A 34 31.06 3.68 30.08
N VAL A 35 29.98 4.42 29.89
CA VAL A 35 29.85 5.80 30.35
C VAL A 35 29.49 5.83 31.85
N PHE A 36 28.59 4.92 32.27
CA PHE A 36 28.23 4.84 33.69
C PHE A 36 29.34 4.28 34.57
N ALA A 37 30.16 3.35 34.09
CA ALA A 37 31.34 2.87 34.80
C ALA A 37 32.40 3.98 35.01
N LYS A 38 32.46 4.96 34.09
CA LYS A 38 33.39 6.12 34.27
C LYS A 38 32.83 7.21 35.18
N ILE A 39 31.49 7.38 35.24
CA ILE A 39 30.86 8.36 36.10
C ILE A 39 30.86 7.86 37.56
N SER A 40 30.58 6.60 37.81
CA SER A 40 30.68 6.01 39.15
C SER A 40 32.12 6.06 39.71
N GLY A 41 33.12 5.82 38.85
CA GLY A 41 34.53 5.91 39.25
C GLY A 41 35.03 7.34 39.51
N SER A 42 34.52 8.34 38.79
CA SER A 42 34.97 9.73 38.97
C SER A 42 34.33 10.45 40.16
N VAL A 43 33.07 10.10 40.51
CA VAL A 43 32.40 10.68 41.70
C VAL A 43 32.97 10.08 42.98
N ILE A 44 33.35 8.82 43.01
CA ILE A 44 34.08 8.21 44.10
C ILE A 44 35.50 8.82 44.20
N ALA A 45 36.16 9.11 43.06
CA ALA A 45 37.47 9.74 43.03
C ALA A 45 37.41 11.20 43.56
N THR A 46 36.32 11.96 43.27
CA THR A 46 36.18 13.33 43.78
C THR A 46 35.88 13.39 45.27
N ALA A 47 35.10 12.46 45.80
CA ALA A 47 34.91 12.34 47.25
C ALA A 47 36.19 11.88 47.97
N LEU A 48 37.01 11.04 47.33
CA LEU A 48 38.31 10.65 47.85
C LEU A 48 39.38 11.77 47.74
N PHE A 49 39.28 12.63 46.71
CA PHE A 49 40.26 13.72 46.49
C PHE A 49 40.09 14.88 47.48
N MET A 50 38.89 15.14 48.00
CA MET A 50 38.67 16.12 49.06
C MET A 50 39.19 15.67 50.43
N SER A 51 39.42 14.37 50.66
CA SER A 51 40.03 13.83 51.87
C SER A 51 41.56 13.92 51.90
N MET A 52 42.20 14.25 50.74
CA MET A 52 43.67 14.28 50.61
C MET A 52 44.30 15.66 50.91
N MET A 53 43.56 16.69 51.31
CA MET A 53 44.11 17.99 51.59
C MET A 53 44.36 18.26 53.10
N SER A 54 44.50 17.22 53.90
CA SER A 54 45.13 17.35 55.21
C SER A 54 45.86 16.06 55.58
N PRO A 55 47.14 16.08 55.96
CA PRO A 55 47.87 14.88 56.34
C PRO A 55 47.53 14.49 57.78
N MET A 56 46.43 13.74 57.91
CA MET A 56 46.17 12.87 59.07
C MET A 56 45.72 11.50 58.61
N ILE A 57 46.71 10.62 58.39
CA ILE A 57 46.49 9.19 58.37
C ILE A 57 46.15 8.75 59.78
N VAL A 58 44.88 8.58 60.07
CA VAL A 58 44.44 7.89 61.28
C VAL A 58 43.69 6.66 60.89
N HIS A 59 44.33 5.52 61.00
CA HIS A 59 43.70 4.20 60.88
C HIS A 59 42.62 4.11 61.98
N GLY A 60 41.34 3.94 61.55
CA GLY A 60 40.22 3.66 62.47
C GLY A 60 39.55 4.92 63.09
N SER A 61 39.74 6.15 62.56
CA SER A 61 39.15 7.32 63.12
C SER A 61 37.80 7.67 62.56
N THR A 62 36.89 7.93 63.45
CA THR A 62 35.58 8.53 63.19
C THR A 62 35.76 10.02 63.02
N ILE A 63 35.20 10.63 61.94
CA ILE A 63 35.14 12.05 61.76
C ILE A 63 33.74 12.52 62.15
N VAL A 64 33.65 13.37 63.18
CA VAL A 64 32.40 14.01 63.61
C VAL A 64 32.59 15.51 63.67
N GLN A 65 31.78 16.25 62.90
CA GLN A 65 31.83 17.72 62.91
C GLN A 65 30.42 18.30 62.74
N GLY A 66 29.94 19.12 63.61
CA GLY A 66 28.65 19.80 63.64
C GLY A 66 27.85 19.54 64.90
N ALA A 67 26.97 20.48 65.28
CA ALA A 67 26.12 20.35 66.45
C ALA A 67 25.14 19.14 66.27
N GLY A 68 25.14 18.20 67.23
CA GLY A 68 24.30 16.99 67.16
C GLY A 68 24.73 15.97 66.14
N ALA A 69 25.91 16.08 65.48
CA ALA A 69 26.44 15.08 64.56
C ALA A 69 26.77 13.77 65.29
N GLN A 70 26.44 12.60 64.66
CA GLN A 70 26.64 11.27 65.21
C GLN A 70 27.35 10.39 64.22
N ALA A 71 28.44 9.75 64.62
CA ALA A 71 29.17 8.80 63.80
C ALA A 71 29.60 7.57 64.62
N LYS A 72 29.64 6.41 63.96
CA LYS A 72 30.22 5.17 64.50
C LYS A 72 31.71 5.09 64.15
N ASN A 73 32.47 4.27 64.83
CA ASN A 73 33.90 4.09 64.52
C ASN A 73 34.13 3.74 63.03
N GLY A 74 35.02 4.43 62.40
CA GLY A 74 35.36 4.26 60.99
C GLY A 74 34.38 4.92 59.99
N THR A 75 33.50 5.84 60.44
CA THR A 75 32.54 6.56 59.60
C THR A 75 32.80 8.08 59.61
N VAL A 76 32.17 8.77 58.69
CA VAL A 76 32.27 10.24 58.55
C VAL A 76 30.90 10.88 58.73
N ALA A 77 30.69 11.76 59.69
CA ALA A 77 29.50 12.57 59.86
C ALA A 77 29.91 14.05 59.99
N MET A 78 29.60 14.87 59.00
CA MET A 78 29.95 16.33 59.00
C MET A 78 28.68 17.14 58.63
N GLY A 79 28.34 18.07 59.51
CA GLY A 79 27.15 18.92 59.43
C GLY A 79 26.26 18.76 60.66
N ASP A 80 25.47 19.80 60.99
CA ASP A 80 24.60 19.78 62.17
C ASP A 80 23.53 18.64 61.98
N ASN A 81 23.36 17.84 63.04
CA ASN A 81 22.45 16.67 63.05
C ASN A 81 22.76 15.61 61.95
N SER A 82 23.96 15.58 61.37
CA SER A 82 24.37 14.51 60.45
C SER A 82 24.53 13.18 61.19
N THR A 83 24.14 12.07 60.56
CA THR A 83 24.14 10.76 61.22
C THR A 83 24.74 9.68 60.31
N ALA A 84 25.88 9.09 60.74
CA ALA A 84 26.56 7.97 60.05
C ALA A 84 26.81 6.84 61.04
N LEU A 85 25.79 6.04 61.35
CA LEU A 85 25.82 4.99 62.39
C LEU A 85 26.09 3.60 61.86
N ALA A 86 26.18 3.41 60.56
CA ALA A 86 26.49 2.13 59.92
C ALA A 86 27.97 2.09 59.49
N ASP A 87 28.57 0.90 59.49
CA ASP A 87 30.00 0.73 59.13
C ASP A 87 30.27 1.20 57.70
N ASN A 88 31.42 1.81 57.47
CA ASN A 88 31.86 2.34 56.16
C ASN A 88 30.88 3.35 55.51
N SER A 89 30.15 4.11 56.32
CA SER A 89 29.20 5.12 55.81
C SER A 89 29.75 6.53 55.88
N VAL A 90 29.20 7.40 55.02
CA VAL A 90 29.53 8.82 54.93
C VAL A 90 28.25 9.63 54.94
N ALA A 91 28.12 10.58 55.88
CA ALA A 91 27.03 11.56 55.96
C ALA A 91 27.61 12.99 55.97
N LEU A 92 27.45 13.73 54.87
CA LEU A 92 27.96 15.11 54.74
C LEU A 92 26.81 16.09 54.48
N GLY A 93 26.56 17.00 55.36
CA GLY A 93 25.54 18.04 55.29
C GLY A 93 24.59 18.03 56.47
N THR A 94 23.92 19.18 56.73
CA THR A 94 22.95 19.30 57.80
C THR A 94 21.81 18.29 57.64
N GLY A 95 21.63 17.44 58.66
CA GLY A 95 20.60 16.40 58.63
C GLY A 95 20.86 15.24 57.69
N ALA A 96 22.05 15.17 57.06
CA ALA A 96 22.41 14.01 56.20
C ALA A 96 22.43 12.72 57.04
N THR A 97 21.80 11.63 56.59
CA THR A 97 21.59 10.44 57.40
C THR A 97 21.88 9.15 56.60
N VAL A 98 22.78 8.32 57.16
CA VAL A 98 22.88 6.89 56.81
C VAL A 98 22.43 6.10 58.03
N THR A 99 21.33 5.34 57.90
CA THR A 99 20.70 4.64 59.01
C THR A 99 21.57 3.47 59.51
N LYS A 100 21.42 3.10 60.77
CA LYS A 100 22.22 2.04 61.41
C LYS A 100 21.86 0.64 60.86
N THR A 101 20.60 0.42 60.56
CA THR A 101 20.09 -0.83 60.04
C THR A 101 19.24 -0.55 58.77
N ASN A 102 19.23 -1.49 57.86
CA ASN A 102 18.33 -1.36 56.72
C ASN A 102 16.86 -1.46 57.17
N ARG A 103 15.92 -1.06 56.29
CA ARG A 103 14.46 -1.12 56.59
C ARG A 103 13.96 -2.53 56.97
N ASN A 104 14.68 -3.56 56.57
CA ASN A 104 14.34 -4.97 56.89
C ASN A 104 15.02 -5.48 58.17
N ASN A 105 15.63 -4.58 58.94
CA ASN A 105 16.36 -4.88 60.18
C ASN A 105 17.51 -5.91 60.03
N VAL A 106 18.07 -6.07 58.88
CA VAL A 106 19.14 -7.03 58.57
C VAL A 106 20.42 -6.28 58.19
N GLY A 107 21.42 -6.35 59.08
CA GLY A 107 22.77 -5.89 58.81
C GLY A 107 23.00 -4.38 58.89
N ASN A 108 24.26 -3.97 58.76
CA ASN A 108 24.70 -2.54 58.74
C ASN A 108 24.47 -1.94 57.33
N VAL A 109 23.91 -0.75 57.24
CA VAL A 109 23.76 0.02 56.02
C VAL A 109 25.08 0.63 55.63
N GLN A 110 25.69 0.20 54.54
CA GLN A 110 26.85 0.89 53.96
C GLN A 110 26.33 1.91 52.93
N GLY A 111 26.61 3.19 53.08
CA GLY A 111 26.04 4.15 52.17
C GLY A 111 26.70 5.52 52.23
N VAL A 112 26.39 6.35 51.27
CA VAL A 112 26.88 7.73 51.15
C VAL A 112 25.69 8.67 51.04
N ALA A 113 25.52 9.55 52.03
CA ALA A 113 24.54 10.62 52.05
C ALA A 113 25.25 11.99 52.03
N ILE A 114 25.14 12.74 50.93
CA ILE A 114 25.78 14.05 50.77
C ILE A 114 24.71 15.09 50.42
N GLY A 115 24.56 16.09 51.25
CA GLY A 115 23.62 17.19 51.09
C GLY A 115 22.66 17.35 52.27
N ARG A 116 21.99 18.49 52.35
CA ARG A 116 21.04 18.77 53.43
C ARG A 116 19.87 17.76 53.37
N ASN A 117 19.62 17.05 54.48
CA ASN A 117 18.57 16.02 54.58
C ASN A 117 18.68 14.87 53.56
N ALA A 118 19.88 14.63 53.02
CA ALA A 118 20.12 13.44 52.20
C ALA A 118 20.00 12.18 53.07
N THR A 119 19.29 11.14 52.63
CA THR A 119 19.00 9.96 53.44
C THR A 119 19.28 8.66 52.65
N VAL A 120 20.04 7.75 53.27
CA VAL A 120 20.28 6.38 52.79
C VAL A 120 19.80 5.37 53.83
N GLU A 121 18.89 4.48 53.44
CA GLU A 121 18.25 3.51 54.33
C GLU A 121 18.56 2.06 53.97
N VAL A 122 19.45 1.83 53.02
CA VAL A 122 19.78 0.49 52.46
C VAL A 122 21.26 0.36 52.15
N ASN A 123 21.74 -0.90 52.02
CA ASN A 123 23.14 -1.17 51.66
C ASN A 123 23.49 -0.63 50.27
N ASN A 124 24.72 -0.17 50.13
CA ASN A 124 25.30 0.33 48.88
C ASN A 124 24.49 1.49 48.27
N GLY A 125 23.66 2.18 49.05
CA GLY A 125 22.91 3.34 48.62
C GLY A 125 23.78 4.59 48.53
N VAL A 126 23.54 5.43 47.51
CA VAL A 126 24.19 6.73 47.32
C VAL A 126 23.15 7.81 47.10
N ALA A 127 23.05 8.75 48.04
CA ALA A 127 22.16 9.90 47.98
C ALA A 127 22.97 11.21 47.95
N ILE A 128 22.93 11.94 46.86
CA ILE A 128 23.68 13.21 46.69
C ILE A 128 22.72 14.33 46.28
N GLY A 129 22.58 15.34 47.14
CA GLY A 129 21.74 16.49 46.90
C GLY A 129 20.83 16.84 48.08
N ASN A 130 20.08 17.92 47.99
CA ASN A 130 19.16 18.33 49.02
C ASN A 130 17.93 17.42 49.05
N ALA A 131 17.60 16.87 50.23
CA ALA A 131 16.46 16.01 50.47
C ALA A 131 16.37 14.76 49.50
N THR A 132 17.51 14.28 49.03
CA THR A 132 17.60 13.02 48.27
C THR A 132 17.33 11.84 49.20
N LYS A 133 16.69 10.77 48.65
CA LYS A 133 16.40 9.58 49.43
C LYS A 133 16.74 8.31 48.63
N VAL A 134 17.37 7.36 49.31
CA VAL A 134 17.65 6.03 48.73
C VAL A 134 17.18 4.96 49.70
N ALA A 135 16.19 4.17 49.25
CA ALA A 135 15.70 2.97 49.94
C ALA A 135 15.77 1.72 49.05
N SER A 136 16.25 1.86 47.83
CA SER A 136 16.54 0.75 46.91
C SER A 136 17.94 0.22 47.18
N LEU A 137 18.11 -1.09 47.36
CA LEU A 137 19.42 -1.75 47.53
C LEU A 137 20.26 -1.47 46.27
N ASN A 138 21.53 -1.10 46.44
CA ASN A 138 22.41 -0.58 45.38
C ASN A 138 21.82 0.62 44.62
N GLY A 139 20.89 1.33 45.23
CA GLY A 139 20.21 2.47 44.65
C GLY A 139 21.08 3.71 44.56
N PHE A 140 20.80 4.57 43.59
CA PHE A 140 21.52 5.85 43.43
C PHE A 140 20.52 6.99 43.21
N ALA A 141 20.62 8.04 43.98
CA ALA A 141 19.85 9.25 43.80
C ALA A 141 20.76 10.49 43.77
N LEU A 142 20.68 11.29 42.69
CA LEU A 142 21.44 12.51 42.50
C LEU A 142 20.53 13.66 42.09
N GLY A 143 20.49 14.71 42.86
CA GLY A 143 19.72 15.92 42.54
C GLY A 143 18.96 16.47 43.76
N ASN A 144 18.20 17.53 43.57
CA ASN A 144 17.32 18.06 44.59
C ASN A 144 16.06 17.19 44.66
N THR A 145 15.69 16.65 45.81
CA THR A 145 14.49 15.80 46.03
C THR A 145 14.37 14.59 45.09
N SER A 146 15.51 14.06 44.62
CA SER A 146 15.51 12.80 43.83
C SER A 146 15.41 11.59 44.77
N TRP A 147 14.61 10.59 44.40
CA TRP A 147 14.34 9.43 45.23
C TRP A 147 14.49 8.11 44.48
N ALA A 148 15.24 7.16 45.04
CA ALA A 148 15.36 5.80 44.55
C ALA A 148 14.71 4.81 45.56
N GLY A 149 13.75 3.98 45.13
CA GLY A 149 13.01 3.05 45.97
C GLY A 149 11.75 3.61 46.63
N TYR A 150 11.34 4.84 46.29
CA TYR A 150 10.12 5.46 46.79
C TYR A 150 9.20 5.90 45.63
N ASP A 151 7.89 5.63 45.75
CA ASP A 151 6.88 6.09 44.82
C ASP A 151 6.61 7.61 44.90
N GLU A 152 5.64 8.10 44.16
CA GLU A 152 5.26 9.52 44.12
C GLU A 152 4.68 10.02 45.47
N ALA A 153 4.02 9.14 46.21
CA ALA A 153 3.45 9.46 47.52
C ALA A 153 4.47 9.37 48.67
N GLY A 154 5.67 8.86 48.36
CA GLY A 154 6.72 8.67 49.39
C GLY A 154 6.64 7.30 50.09
N ASN A 155 5.89 6.34 49.51
CA ASN A 155 5.85 4.99 50.04
C ASN A 155 7.08 4.20 49.55
N TYR A 156 7.65 3.40 50.46
CA TYR A 156 8.71 2.46 50.10
C TYR A 156 8.18 1.28 49.29
N MET A 157 8.85 1.00 48.18
CA MET A 157 8.36 -0.01 47.21
C MET A 157 9.10 -1.36 47.25
N GLY A 158 10.15 -1.49 48.08
CA GLY A 158 10.91 -2.73 48.26
C GLY A 158 11.70 -3.19 47.03
N ALA A 159 11.96 -2.31 46.12
CA ALA A 159 12.64 -2.59 44.86
C ALA A 159 14.15 -2.30 44.94
N ASP A 160 14.97 -3.03 44.16
CA ASP A 160 16.43 -2.92 44.16
C ASP A 160 16.97 -2.32 42.86
N ASN A 161 18.20 -1.78 42.92
CA ASN A 161 18.97 -1.24 41.80
C ASN A 161 18.33 -0.03 41.09
N ASP A 162 17.49 0.73 41.77
CA ASP A 162 16.84 1.91 41.18
C ASP A 162 17.81 3.12 41.15
N GLN A 163 17.70 3.89 40.06
CA GLN A 163 18.58 5.04 39.82
C GLN A 163 17.78 6.29 39.47
N ALA A 164 17.93 7.36 40.24
CA ALA A 164 17.21 8.61 40.09
C ALA A 164 18.19 9.79 39.93
N PHE A 165 18.26 10.39 38.75
CA PHE A 165 19.15 11.51 38.43
C PHE A 165 18.35 12.75 38.00
N GLY A 166 18.41 13.81 38.75
CA GLY A 166 17.75 15.07 38.41
C GLY A 166 16.87 15.60 39.54
N THR A 167 16.45 16.83 39.44
CA THR A 167 15.54 17.42 40.40
C THR A 167 14.22 16.69 40.39
N ASN A 168 13.78 16.22 41.56
CA ASN A 168 12.51 15.47 41.70
C ASN A 168 12.41 14.22 40.82
N ALA A 169 13.54 13.64 40.40
CA ALA A 169 13.57 12.37 39.69
C ALA A 169 13.17 11.22 40.63
N ARG A 170 12.40 10.25 40.16
CA ARG A 170 11.91 9.13 40.96
C ARG A 170 12.04 7.83 40.22
N ALA A 171 12.69 6.83 40.85
CA ALA A 171 12.84 5.50 40.34
C ALA A 171 12.45 4.49 41.43
N TRP A 172 11.45 3.62 41.19
CA TRP A 172 10.94 2.74 42.25
C TRP A 172 10.45 1.37 41.78
N GLY A 173 10.71 1.04 40.54
CA GLY A 173 10.18 -0.21 39.92
C GLY A 173 11.08 -1.44 40.10
N GLY A 174 12.31 -1.28 40.55
CA GLY A 174 13.37 -2.30 40.55
C GLY A 174 14.14 -2.32 39.23
N SER A 175 15.45 -2.14 39.35
CA SER A 175 16.34 -1.95 38.20
C SER A 175 15.85 -0.85 37.24
N SER A 176 15.12 0.12 37.78
CA SER A 176 14.53 1.22 37.03
C SER A 176 15.45 2.46 37.02
N MET A 177 15.33 3.28 35.97
CA MET A 177 16.17 4.44 35.75
C MET A 177 15.36 5.69 35.42
N ALA A 178 15.41 6.71 36.24
CA ALA A 178 14.83 8.02 35.99
C ALA A 178 15.93 9.08 35.82
N PHE A 179 16.06 9.67 34.65
CA PHE A 179 17.06 10.67 34.31
C PHE A 179 16.41 11.94 33.77
N GLY A 180 16.37 12.99 34.55
CA GLY A 180 15.80 14.28 34.17
C GLY A 180 15.00 14.92 35.29
N ASN A 181 14.66 16.20 35.14
CA ASN A 181 13.78 16.89 36.06
C ASN A 181 12.38 16.26 36.00
N ASN A 182 11.81 15.87 37.14
CA ASN A 182 10.53 15.21 37.27
C ASN A 182 10.41 13.88 36.46
N ALA A 183 11.52 13.26 36.09
CA ALA A 183 11.49 11.95 35.41
C ALA A 183 11.00 10.87 36.38
N LYS A 184 10.17 9.92 35.89
CA LYS A 184 9.56 8.87 36.71
C LYS A 184 9.70 7.50 36.06
N ALA A 185 10.37 6.57 36.70
CA ALA A 185 10.52 5.17 36.31
C ALA A 185 9.83 4.31 37.36
N ALA A 186 8.58 3.85 37.03
CA ALA A 186 7.66 3.33 38.04
C ALA A 186 7.58 1.81 38.10
N ALA A 187 8.15 1.08 37.13
CA ALA A 187 8.02 -0.37 37.03
C ALA A 187 9.36 -1.04 36.74
N GLY A 188 9.40 -2.37 36.94
CA GLY A 188 10.62 -3.17 36.80
C GLY A 188 11.29 -2.99 35.43
N GLY A 189 12.57 -2.63 35.43
CA GLY A 189 13.34 -2.38 34.22
C GLY A 189 12.91 -1.15 33.40
N ALA A 190 12.07 -0.28 33.97
CA ALA A 190 11.60 0.91 33.27
C ALA A 190 12.70 1.99 33.16
N VAL A 191 12.76 2.67 32.02
CA VAL A 191 13.71 3.78 31.75
C VAL A 191 12.95 5.03 31.37
N ALA A 192 13.07 6.11 32.18
CA ALA A 192 12.51 7.43 31.91
C ALA A 192 13.64 8.44 31.75
N MET A 193 13.80 9.04 30.56
CA MET A 193 14.88 9.98 30.29
C MET A 193 14.32 11.25 29.64
N GLY A 194 14.41 12.35 30.33
CA GLY A 194 13.92 13.67 29.89
C GLY A 194 13.11 14.38 30.96
N ASN A 195 12.88 15.66 30.78
CA ASN A 195 12.04 16.44 31.68
C ASN A 195 10.61 15.91 31.65
N GLY A 196 10.03 15.55 32.80
CA GLY A 196 8.68 15.06 32.91
C GLY A 196 8.40 13.71 32.25
N SER A 197 9.45 12.99 31.80
CA SER A 197 9.28 11.65 31.17
C SER A 197 8.75 10.64 32.18
N GLN A 198 7.90 9.72 31.72
CA GLN A 198 7.24 8.73 32.56
C GLN A 198 7.24 7.34 31.92
N ALA A 199 8.01 6.41 32.48
CA ALA A 199 7.98 5.00 32.13
C ALA A 199 7.24 4.22 33.24
N ARG A 200 5.97 3.88 33.01
CA ARG A 200 5.07 3.28 33.98
C ARG A 200 4.87 1.77 33.77
N GLY A 201 5.03 1.28 32.54
CA GLY A 201 4.97 -0.14 32.22
C GLY A 201 6.28 -0.86 32.60
N LYS A 202 6.19 -2.14 32.91
CA LYS A 202 7.37 -3.01 33.11
C LYS A 202 8.16 -3.05 31.78
N TRP A 203 9.48 -2.86 31.85
CA TRP A 203 10.38 -2.73 30.70
C TRP A 203 10.04 -1.60 29.72
N ALA A 204 9.21 -0.66 30.15
CA ALA A 204 8.85 0.48 29.33
C ALA A 204 10.02 1.49 29.21
N VAL A 205 10.12 2.14 28.07
CA VAL A 205 11.15 3.16 27.79
C VAL A 205 10.48 4.47 27.36
N ALA A 206 10.66 5.53 28.13
CA ALA A 206 10.18 6.88 27.84
C ALA A 206 11.35 7.85 27.70
N ILE A 207 11.67 8.30 26.49
CA ILE A 207 12.79 9.22 26.22
C ILE A 207 12.28 10.46 25.49
N GLY A 208 12.40 11.60 26.12
CA GLY A 208 11.96 12.89 25.61
C GLY A 208 11.25 13.73 26.67
N ASN A 209 11.07 15.00 26.39
CA ASN A 209 10.29 15.87 27.26
C ASN A 209 8.84 15.40 27.29
N ASN A 210 8.27 15.13 28.45
CA ASN A 210 6.92 14.61 28.68
C ASN A 210 6.60 13.30 27.93
N ALA A 211 7.60 12.52 27.51
CA ALA A 211 7.37 11.21 26.92
C ALA A 211 6.71 10.26 27.90
N GLN A 212 5.71 9.50 27.49
CA GLN A 212 4.97 8.58 28.36
C GLN A 212 4.88 7.18 27.77
N ALA A 213 5.49 6.21 28.41
CA ALA A 213 5.41 4.79 28.10
C ALA A 213 4.64 4.09 29.22
N LYS A 214 3.37 3.75 28.98
CA LYS A 214 2.43 3.19 29.99
C LYS A 214 2.31 1.70 29.91
N GLY A 215 2.28 1.13 28.72
CA GLY A 215 2.15 -0.30 28.49
C GLY A 215 3.42 -1.06 28.88
N GLU A 216 3.28 -2.33 29.27
CA GLU A 216 4.43 -3.22 29.42
C GLU A 216 5.17 -3.35 28.08
N GLY A 217 6.50 -3.26 28.09
CA GLY A 217 7.32 -3.30 26.89
C GLY A 217 7.14 -2.11 25.94
N SER A 218 6.34 -1.10 26.30
CA SER A 218 6.08 0.06 25.43
C SER A 218 7.28 1.01 25.32
N ARG A 219 7.37 1.70 24.19
CA ARG A 219 8.47 2.65 23.89
C ARG A 219 7.92 3.99 23.40
N ALA A 220 8.12 5.04 24.17
CA ALA A 220 7.78 6.41 23.83
C ALA A 220 9.07 7.22 23.62
N LEU A 221 9.40 7.54 22.35
CA LEU A 221 10.64 8.21 21.98
C LEU A 221 10.33 9.51 21.24
N GLY A 222 10.36 10.61 21.95
CA GLY A 222 10.06 11.94 21.40
C GLY A 222 9.41 12.86 22.42
N VAL A 223 9.36 14.13 22.11
CA VAL A 223 8.67 15.12 22.93
C VAL A 223 7.17 14.86 22.85
N ASN A 224 6.49 14.80 24.00
CA ASN A 224 5.06 14.50 24.12
C ASN A 224 4.63 13.19 23.43
N SER A 225 5.53 12.22 23.26
CA SER A 225 5.19 10.92 22.69
C SER A 225 4.43 10.04 23.69
N TYR A 226 3.49 9.23 23.20
CA TYR A 226 2.57 8.47 24.03
C TYR A 226 2.48 7.01 23.55
N ALA A 227 3.04 6.08 24.32
CA ALA A 227 2.95 4.64 24.05
C ALA A 227 2.14 3.99 25.19
N VAL A 228 0.87 3.64 24.93
CA VAL A 228 -0.09 3.22 25.97
C VAL A 228 -0.31 1.73 25.99
N GLY A 229 -0.43 1.11 24.82
CA GLY A 229 -0.69 -0.33 24.71
C GLY A 229 0.52 -1.20 25.06
N LEU A 230 0.27 -2.46 25.33
CA LEU A 230 1.29 -3.50 25.51
C LEU A 230 2.19 -3.57 24.25
N ASN A 231 3.51 -3.54 24.42
CA ASN A 231 4.49 -3.57 23.33
C ASN A 231 4.30 -2.48 22.25
N SER A 232 3.58 -1.40 22.56
CA SER A 232 3.37 -0.30 21.63
C SER A 232 4.62 0.57 21.44
N ILE A 233 4.75 1.21 20.28
CA ILE A 233 5.88 2.08 19.91
C ILE A 233 5.35 3.43 19.42
N ALA A 234 5.69 4.51 20.12
CA ALA A 234 5.44 5.88 19.71
C ALA A 234 6.78 6.61 19.52
N MET A 235 7.11 6.99 18.27
CA MET A 235 8.39 7.63 17.95
C MET A 235 8.19 8.90 17.13
N GLY A 236 8.47 10.04 17.71
CA GLY A 236 8.32 11.35 17.11
C GLY A 236 7.70 12.37 18.06
N TRP A 237 7.66 13.61 17.66
CA TRP A 237 6.98 14.67 18.37
C TRP A 237 5.46 14.44 18.33
N GLU A 238 4.81 14.38 19.48
CA GLU A 238 3.35 14.13 19.65
C GLU A 238 2.84 12.82 18.98
N SER A 239 3.72 11.83 18.83
CA SER A 239 3.31 10.53 18.30
C SER A 239 2.52 9.73 19.34
N ASN A 240 1.45 9.06 18.91
CA ASN A 240 0.54 8.32 19.78
C ASN A 240 0.36 6.86 19.31
N ALA A 241 0.75 5.90 20.13
CA ALA A 241 0.47 4.47 19.95
C ALA A 241 -0.44 4.01 21.10
N ARG A 242 -1.75 3.86 20.82
CA ARG A 242 -2.78 3.82 21.86
C ARG A 242 -3.09 2.44 22.36
N GLU A 243 -3.13 1.46 21.45
CA GLU A 243 -3.55 0.09 21.73
C GLU A 243 -2.37 -0.90 21.63
N ASP A 244 -2.60 -2.16 22.03
CA ASP A 244 -1.59 -3.19 22.05
C ASP A 244 -0.94 -3.40 20.68
N SER A 245 0.38 -3.57 20.70
CA SER A 245 1.20 -3.78 19.49
C SER A 245 1.05 -2.70 18.42
N SER A 246 0.49 -1.53 18.78
CA SER A 246 0.37 -0.40 17.87
C SER A 246 1.70 0.33 17.68
N ILE A 247 1.95 0.83 16.46
CA ILE A 247 3.19 1.52 16.10
C ILE A 247 2.85 2.87 15.47
N ALA A 248 3.32 3.96 16.08
CA ALA A 248 3.19 5.32 15.58
C ALA A 248 4.58 5.95 15.41
N ILE A 249 5.02 6.20 14.19
CA ILE A 249 6.33 6.77 13.87
C ILE A 249 6.17 8.00 12.98
N GLY A 250 6.59 9.15 13.51
CA GLY A 250 6.52 10.43 12.83
C GLY A 250 5.92 11.50 13.71
N THR A 251 6.11 12.75 13.34
CA THR A 251 5.48 13.89 14.02
C THR A 251 3.97 13.79 13.89
N ASP A 252 3.25 13.88 15.02
CA ASP A 252 1.79 13.88 15.06
C ASP A 252 1.18 12.61 14.40
N SER A 253 1.89 11.49 14.48
CA SER A 253 1.39 10.20 13.98
C SER A 253 0.52 9.53 15.04
N ASP A 254 -0.59 8.90 14.61
CA ASP A 254 -1.58 8.31 15.51
C ASP A 254 -1.95 6.89 15.09
N SER A 255 -1.57 5.91 15.88
CA SER A 255 -1.93 4.50 15.73
C SER A 255 -2.97 4.16 16.80
N VAL A 256 -4.25 4.10 16.37
CA VAL A 256 -5.41 4.17 17.26
C VAL A 256 -5.89 2.82 17.75
N GLN A 257 -5.75 1.80 16.92
CA GLN A 257 -6.30 0.47 17.18
C GLN A 257 -5.19 -0.57 17.35
N LYS A 258 -5.59 -1.75 17.84
CA LYS A 258 -4.69 -2.89 18.06
C LYS A 258 -3.98 -3.31 16.76
N ASN A 259 -2.69 -3.65 16.88
CA ASN A 259 -1.82 -4.08 15.77
C ASN A 259 -1.74 -3.07 14.61
N SER A 260 -2.24 -1.85 14.79
CA SER A 260 -2.20 -0.85 13.74
C SER A 260 -0.82 -0.19 13.62
N ILE A 261 -0.46 0.23 12.42
CA ILE A 261 0.82 0.87 12.10
C ILE A 261 0.57 2.20 11.41
N ALA A 262 1.09 3.29 11.98
CA ALA A 262 1.04 4.63 11.41
C ALA A 262 2.46 5.20 11.27
N ILE A 263 3.00 5.27 10.04
CA ILE A 263 4.34 5.76 9.75
C ILE A 263 4.27 6.95 8.80
N GLY A 264 4.67 8.10 9.28
CA GLY A 264 4.70 9.36 8.56
C GLY A 264 4.21 10.54 9.39
N ASN A 265 4.56 11.75 8.98
CA ASN A 265 4.01 12.96 9.60
C ASN A 265 2.48 12.99 9.43
N ARG A 266 1.73 13.08 10.53
CA ARG A 266 0.26 13.04 10.54
C ARG A 266 -0.34 11.79 9.88
N ALA A 267 0.36 10.66 9.95
CA ALA A 267 -0.20 9.38 9.53
C ALA A 267 -1.18 8.89 10.59
N VAL A 268 -2.38 8.45 10.18
CA VAL A 268 -3.43 8.02 11.12
C VAL A 268 -3.96 6.64 10.73
N SER A 269 -3.83 5.65 11.63
CA SER A 269 -4.32 4.29 11.44
C SER A 269 -5.46 4.03 12.43
N ASN A 270 -6.74 4.17 11.95
CA ASN A 270 -7.92 4.11 12.80
C ASN A 270 -8.58 2.74 12.87
N ALA A 271 -8.02 1.72 12.22
CA ALA A 271 -8.60 0.39 12.15
C ALA A 271 -7.63 -0.67 12.65
N GLU A 272 -8.15 -1.82 13.10
CA GLU A 272 -7.37 -2.95 13.60
C GLU A 272 -6.58 -3.60 12.45
N ASP A 273 -5.35 -4.10 12.75
CA ASP A 273 -4.46 -4.77 11.80
C ASP A 273 -4.15 -3.94 10.53
N SER A 274 -4.26 -2.62 10.61
CA SER A 274 -4.13 -1.73 9.46
C SER A 274 -2.78 -1.03 9.38
N VAL A 275 -2.40 -0.59 8.18
CA VAL A 275 -1.12 0.06 7.91
C VAL A 275 -1.30 1.36 7.16
N THR A 276 -0.74 2.45 7.69
CA THR A 276 -0.58 3.72 6.97
C THR A 276 0.89 4.04 6.79
N LEU A 277 1.29 4.37 5.57
CA LEU A 277 2.67 4.72 5.25
C LEU A 277 2.71 5.95 4.35
N GLY A 278 3.10 7.09 4.92
CA GLY A 278 3.22 8.36 4.22
C GLY A 278 2.68 9.54 5.05
N ARG A 279 2.99 10.75 4.62
CA ARG A 279 2.50 11.98 5.25
C ARG A 279 0.99 12.16 5.00
N ASN A 280 0.23 12.54 6.03
CA ASN A 280 -1.23 12.73 5.97
C ASN A 280 -1.97 11.50 5.41
N THR A 281 -1.45 10.31 5.63
CA THR A 281 -2.05 9.06 5.15
C THR A 281 -3.04 8.56 6.19
N THR A 282 -4.19 8.05 5.76
CA THR A 282 -5.24 7.63 6.68
C THR A 282 -5.80 6.27 6.28
N VAL A 283 -5.84 5.33 7.24
CA VAL A 283 -6.80 4.21 7.19
C VAL A 283 -8.02 4.62 7.99
N ASN A 284 -9.19 4.61 7.35
CA ASN A 284 -10.45 5.02 7.95
C ASN A 284 -10.93 4.00 9.00
N LYS A 285 -11.79 4.47 9.90
CA LYS A 285 -12.41 3.62 10.92
C LYS A 285 -13.18 2.47 10.25
N ASN A 286 -13.12 1.29 10.85
CA ASN A 286 -13.74 0.03 10.37
C ASN A 286 -13.12 -0.57 9.09
N HIS A 287 -12.08 0.03 8.53
CA HIS A 287 -11.32 -0.54 7.41
C HIS A 287 -10.20 -1.46 7.93
N ASN A 288 -10.58 -2.47 8.70
CA ASN A 288 -9.64 -3.41 9.30
C ASN A 288 -8.80 -4.11 8.22
N ARG A 289 -7.56 -4.46 8.53
CA ARG A 289 -6.62 -5.13 7.62
C ARG A 289 -6.30 -4.36 6.34
N SER A 290 -6.72 -3.10 6.26
CA SER A 290 -6.49 -2.25 5.09
C SER A 290 -5.15 -1.52 5.15
N VAL A 291 -4.64 -1.17 3.99
CA VAL A 291 -3.36 -0.49 3.82
C VAL A 291 -3.55 0.80 3.03
N ALA A 292 -2.97 1.90 3.52
CA ALA A 292 -2.90 3.17 2.79
C ALA A 292 -1.43 3.55 2.56
N LEU A 293 -1.02 3.70 1.30
CA LEU A 293 0.35 3.97 0.90
C LEU A 293 0.50 5.31 0.18
N GLY A 294 1.47 6.08 0.60
CA GLY A 294 1.85 7.35 -0.04
C GLY A 294 1.15 8.57 0.55
N THR A 295 1.78 9.72 0.41
CA THR A 295 1.30 11.01 0.94
C THR A 295 -0.14 11.28 0.54
N ASN A 296 -0.98 11.68 1.50
CA ASN A 296 -2.40 11.99 1.34
C ASN A 296 -3.26 10.80 0.85
N SER A 297 -2.77 9.56 0.94
CA SER A 297 -3.62 8.41 0.62
C SER A 297 -4.64 8.16 1.74
N ALA A 298 -5.83 7.72 1.34
CA ALA A 298 -6.88 7.32 2.28
C ALA A 298 -7.55 6.04 1.78
N THR A 299 -7.95 5.15 2.70
CA THR A 299 -8.71 3.97 2.32
C THR A 299 -10.16 4.35 1.99
N ALA A 300 -10.74 3.68 1.00
CA ALA A 300 -12.16 3.69 0.68
C ALA A 300 -12.78 2.34 1.05
N ASP A 301 -14.10 2.27 1.03
CA ASP A 301 -14.85 1.03 1.24
C ASP A 301 -14.45 -0.04 0.22
N THR A 302 -14.51 -1.29 0.62
CA THR A 302 -14.31 -2.42 -0.27
C THR A 302 -15.46 -2.56 -1.25
N HIS A 303 -15.14 -2.92 -2.49
CA HIS A 303 -16.14 -3.24 -3.50
C HIS A 303 -16.08 -4.72 -3.86
N SER A 304 -17.19 -5.41 -3.70
CA SER A 304 -17.33 -6.81 -4.10
C SER A 304 -17.97 -6.89 -5.48
N THR A 305 -17.26 -7.46 -6.45
CA THR A 305 -17.71 -7.57 -7.85
C THR A 305 -17.57 -9.00 -8.36
N PRO A 306 -18.31 -9.97 -7.80
CA PRO A 306 -18.25 -11.36 -8.27
C PRO A 306 -18.81 -11.50 -9.70
N ASN A 307 -19.69 -10.60 -10.09
CA ASN A 307 -20.27 -10.52 -11.44
C ASN A 307 -20.42 -9.05 -11.84
N GLN A 308 -20.20 -8.74 -13.12
CA GLN A 308 -20.33 -7.39 -13.64
C GLN A 308 -21.01 -7.38 -15.00
N LEU A 309 -21.95 -6.47 -15.20
CA LEU A 309 -22.57 -6.20 -16.49
C LEU A 309 -21.82 -5.05 -17.17
N VAL A 310 -21.26 -5.29 -18.35
CA VAL A 310 -20.57 -4.27 -19.14
C VAL A 310 -21.15 -4.31 -20.56
N ASN A 311 -21.72 -3.22 -21.02
CA ASN A 311 -22.29 -3.05 -22.37
C ASN A 311 -23.19 -4.22 -22.81
N GLY A 312 -24.08 -4.67 -21.91
CA GLY A 312 -25.04 -5.74 -22.18
C GLY A 312 -24.50 -7.17 -22.03
N LEU A 313 -23.21 -7.36 -21.73
CA LEU A 313 -22.59 -8.66 -21.49
C LEU A 313 -22.30 -8.86 -20.00
N TRP A 314 -22.69 -10.03 -19.49
CA TRP A 314 -22.39 -10.44 -18.12
C TRP A 314 -21.02 -11.12 -18.04
N TYR A 315 -20.13 -10.56 -17.24
CA TYR A 315 -18.89 -11.17 -16.78
C TYR A 315 -19.18 -11.80 -15.41
N LYS A 316 -19.15 -13.12 -15.33
CA LYS A 316 -19.57 -13.88 -14.14
C LYS A 316 -18.40 -14.66 -13.56
N ASN A 317 -18.50 -14.99 -12.26
CA ASN A 317 -17.51 -15.81 -11.54
C ASN A 317 -16.10 -15.20 -11.58
N LEU A 318 -16.00 -13.89 -11.45
CA LEU A 318 -14.71 -13.20 -11.40
C LEU A 318 -13.92 -13.66 -10.18
N ALA A 319 -12.69 -14.12 -10.38
CA ALA A 319 -11.80 -14.53 -9.30
C ALA A 319 -11.54 -13.36 -8.35
N GLY A 320 -11.56 -13.61 -7.03
CA GLY A 320 -11.40 -12.56 -6.04
C GLY A 320 -12.55 -11.55 -5.99
N GLY A 321 -13.72 -11.91 -6.51
CA GLY A 321 -14.89 -11.03 -6.60
C GLY A 321 -15.42 -10.52 -5.25
N THR A 322 -14.99 -11.09 -4.11
CA THR A 322 -15.27 -10.60 -2.76
C THR A 322 -14.00 -10.04 -2.14
N ALA A 323 -13.99 -8.76 -1.85
CA ALA A 323 -12.86 -8.08 -1.22
C ALA A 323 -13.02 -8.08 0.30
N ASP A 324 -11.96 -8.44 1.02
CA ASP A 324 -11.90 -8.45 2.48
C ASP A 324 -11.40 -7.11 3.05
N SER A 325 -10.47 -6.48 2.37
CA SER A 325 -9.85 -5.22 2.76
C SER A 325 -9.36 -4.45 1.55
N THR A 326 -8.88 -3.23 1.76
CA THR A 326 -8.43 -2.34 0.69
C THR A 326 -6.94 -2.02 0.82
N VAL A 327 -6.22 -2.03 -0.30
CA VAL A 327 -4.93 -1.36 -0.44
C VAL A 327 -5.13 -0.09 -1.25
N SER A 328 -5.04 1.07 -0.61
CA SER A 328 -5.20 2.37 -1.26
C SER A 328 -3.85 3.06 -1.47
N ILE A 329 -3.60 3.50 -2.69
CA ILE A 329 -2.41 4.29 -3.07
C ILE A 329 -2.74 5.75 -3.36
N GLY A 330 -3.94 6.20 -3.04
CA GLY A 330 -4.42 7.56 -3.28
C GLY A 330 -5.67 7.89 -2.49
N ASN A 331 -6.43 8.86 -2.97
CA ASN A 331 -7.76 9.24 -2.47
C ASN A 331 -8.60 9.81 -3.63
N ASP A 332 -9.72 10.47 -3.34
CA ASP A 332 -10.60 11.02 -4.38
C ASP A 332 -9.92 12.06 -5.28
N THR A 333 -8.94 12.80 -4.76
CA THR A 333 -8.22 13.85 -5.50
C THR A 333 -6.83 13.40 -5.97
N VAL A 334 -6.18 12.50 -5.26
CA VAL A 334 -4.82 12.03 -5.58
C VAL A 334 -4.89 10.63 -6.17
N LYS A 335 -4.53 10.50 -7.44
CA LYS A 335 -4.40 9.21 -8.14
C LYS A 335 -2.93 8.93 -8.43
N ARG A 336 -2.53 7.65 -8.41
CA ARG A 336 -1.14 7.22 -8.68
C ARG A 336 -1.11 6.07 -9.66
N THR A 337 -0.10 6.05 -10.50
CA THR A 337 0.23 4.88 -11.31
C THR A 337 1.02 3.86 -10.48
N ILE A 338 0.79 2.57 -10.74
CA ILE A 338 1.64 1.49 -10.25
C ILE A 338 2.52 1.08 -11.42
N THR A 339 3.83 1.28 -11.30
CA THR A 339 4.81 0.95 -12.34
C THR A 339 5.61 -0.30 -11.98
N ASN A 340 6.31 -0.89 -12.99
CA ASN A 340 7.13 -2.08 -12.82
C ASN A 340 6.34 -3.33 -12.37
N VAL A 341 5.05 -3.40 -12.71
CA VAL A 341 4.22 -4.57 -12.49
C VAL A 341 4.55 -5.63 -13.53
N ALA A 342 4.93 -6.82 -13.09
CA ALA A 342 5.14 -7.97 -13.98
C ALA A 342 3.81 -8.40 -14.62
N ALA A 343 3.89 -9.14 -15.74
CA ALA A 343 2.70 -9.71 -16.36
C ALA A 343 2.05 -10.73 -15.42
N GLY A 344 0.77 -10.57 -15.16
CA GLY A 344 -0.04 -11.48 -14.35
C GLY A 344 -0.44 -12.74 -15.13
N ARG A 345 -0.80 -13.80 -14.41
CA ARG A 345 -1.32 -15.03 -15.04
C ARG A 345 -2.70 -14.77 -15.65
N MET A 346 -2.90 -15.23 -16.87
CA MET A 346 -4.16 -15.09 -17.58
C MET A 346 -4.93 -16.42 -17.57
N ASN A 347 -5.64 -16.70 -16.48
CA ASN A 347 -6.50 -17.89 -16.33
C ASN A 347 -7.73 -17.55 -15.48
N PRO A 348 -8.78 -18.39 -15.45
CA PRO A 348 -10.04 -18.08 -14.76
C PRO A 348 -9.95 -17.90 -13.25
N SER A 349 -8.90 -18.42 -12.60
CA SER A 349 -8.70 -18.35 -11.15
C SER A 349 -7.67 -17.30 -10.73
N SER A 350 -7.10 -16.55 -11.68
CA SER A 350 -6.06 -15.56 -11.38
C SER A 350 -6.63 -14.34 -10.69
N THR A 351 -5.92 -13.91 -9.65
CA THR A 351 -6.12 -12.62 -8.95
C THR A 351 -4.91 -11.71 -9.11
N ASP A 352 -4.01 -12.04 -10.06
CA ASP A 352 -2.83 -11.22 -10.33
C ASP A 352 -3.21 -9.90 -11.00
N ALA A 353 -2.44 -8.85 -10.76
CA ALA A 353 -2.58 -7.59 -11.49
C ALA A 353 -2.19 -7.77 -12.97
N ILE A 354 -2.91 -7.12 -13.86
CA ILE A 354 -2.63 -7.07 -15.30
C ILE A 354 -1.83 -5.81 -15.62
N ASN A 355 -0.72 -5.94 -16.33
CA ASN A 355 0.02 -4.77 -16.81
C ASN A 355 -0.43 -4.31 -18.19
N GLY A 356 0.00 -3.09 -18.58
CA GLY A 356 -0.42 -2.46 -19.83
C GLY A 356 -0.10 -3.25 -21.08
N SER A 357 0.98 -4.06 -21.11
CA SER A 357 1.35 -4.86 -22.29
C SER A 357 0.38 -6.02 -22.54
N GLN A 358 -0.18 -6.60 -21.49
CA GLN A 358 -1.20 -7.66 -21.59
C GLN A 358 -2.51 -7.09 -22.14
N LEU A 359 -2.94 -5.93 -21.64
CA LEU A 359 -4.12 -5.24 -22.14
C LEU A 359 -3.92 -4.78 -23.59
N TYR A 360 -2.72 -4.29 -23.96
CA TYR A 360 -2.38 -3.93 -25.32
C TYR A 360 -2.51 -5.12 -26.27
N ALA A 361 -2.04 -6.31 -25.89
CA ALA A 361 -2.16 -7.51 -26.73
C ALA A 361 -3.63 -7.86 -27.02
N VAL A 362 -4.51 -7.77 -26.01
CA VAL A 362 -5.96 -7.98 -26.18
C VAL A 362 -6.58 -6.89 -27.07
N ALA A 363 -6.27 -5.62 -26.80
CA ALA A 363 -6.77 -4.49 -27.58
C ALA A 363 -6.33 -4.55 -29.05
N ASN A 364 -5.07 -4.91 -29.32
CA ASN A 364 -4.55 -5.11 -30.67
C ASN A 364 -5.26 -6.23 -31.41
N SER A 365 -5.48 -7.38 -30.75
CA SER A 365 -6.23 -8.50 -31.35
C SER A 365 -7.68 -8.10 -31.68
N LEU A 366 -8.33 -7.35 -30.79
CA LEU A 366 -9.69 -6.85 -31.02
C LEU A 366 -9.75 -5.82 -32.17
N GLY A 367 -8.77 -4.93 -32.24
CA GLY A 367 -8.64 -3.95 -33.32
C GLY A 367 -8.41 -4.63 -34.68
N ASN A 368 -7.57 -5.66 -34.73
CA ASN A 368 -7.35 -6.46 -35.93
C ASN A 368 -8.63 -7.20 -36.34
N LEU A 369 -9.38 -7.78 -35.40
CA LEU A 369 -10.66 -8.44 -35.67
C LEU A 369 -11.68 -7.44 -36.25
N ALA A 370 -11.82 -6.27 -35.62
CA ALA A 370 -12.74 -5.22 -36.07
C ALA A 370 -12.39 -4.74 -37.52
N THR A 371 -11.10 -4.47 -37.76
CA THR A 371 -10.62 -4.06 -39.08
C THR A 371 -10.80 -5.14 -40.14
N THR A 372 -10.48 -6.37 -39.80
CA THR A 372 -10.66 -7.51 -40.72
C THR A 372 -12.14 -7.73 -41.02
N THR A 373 -13.02 -7.65 -40.05
CA THR A 373 -14.47 -7.77 -40.24
C THR A 373 -15.00 -6.67 -41.15
N LYS A 374 -14.57 -5.40 -40.94
CA LYS A 374 -14.89 -4.29 -41.83
C LYS A 374 -14.47 -4.58 -43.29
N ASN A 375 -13.23 -5.06 -43.46
CA ASN A 375 -12.70 -5.34 -44.82
C ASN A 375 -13.43 -6.51 -45.51
N ILE A 376 -13.79 -7.56 -44.76
CA ILE A 376 -14.57 -8.69 -45.26
C ILE A 376 -15.99 -8.27 -45.66
N LEU A 377 -16.61 -7.39 -44.88
CA LEU A 377 -17.93 -6.85 -45.20
C LEU A 377 -17.90 -5.95 -46.44
N GLY A 378 -16.81 -5.21 -46.64
CA GLY A 378 -16.61 -4.35 -47.81
C GLY A 378 -17.67 -3.24 -47.92
N GLY A 379 -17.83 -2.69 -49.14
CA GLY A 379 -18.83 -1.67 -49.43
C GLY A 379 -18.70 -0.44 -48.58
N ASN A 380 -19.77 0.02 -47.94
CA ASN A 380 -19.79 1.17 -47.05
C ASN A 380 -19.64 0.80 -45.55
N ALA A 381 -19.07 -0.36 -45.24
CA ALA A 381 -18.78 -0.75 -43.87
C ALA A 381 -17.85 0.28 -43.24
N ALA A 382 -18.23 0.86 -42.09
CA ALA A 382 -17.49 1.85 -41.34
C ALA A 382 -17.26 1.37 -39.90
N LEU A 383 -16.03 1.54 -39.43
CA LEU A 383 -15.64 1.31 -38.03
C LEU A 383 -15.49 2.70 -37.37
N ASP A 384 -16.30 2.92 -36.34
CA ASP A 384 -16.20 4.12 -35.52
C ASP A 384 -14.95 3.99 -34.61
N PRO A 385 -13.95 4.87 -34.72
CA PRO A 385 -12.71 4.75 -33.97
C PRO A 385 -12.89 5.04 -32.47
N ASP A 386 -13.92 5.78 -32.08
CA ASP A 386 -14.14 6.19 -30.69
C ASP A 386 -14.91 5.12 -29.90
N THR A 387 -15.82 4.42 -30.54
CA THR A 387 -16.69 3.43 -29.89
C THR A 387 -16.37 1.99 -30.27
N GLY A 388 -15.55 1.76 -31.31
CA GLY A 388 -15.30 0.44 -31.88
C GLY A 388 -16.54 -0.17 -32.56
N LYS A 389 -17.62 0.62 -32.77
CA LYS A 389 -18.86 0.15 -33.38
C LYS A 389 -18.68 0.00 -34.89
N LEU A 390 -19.00 -1.20 -35.37
CA LEU A 390 -19.06 -1.48 -36.80
C LEU A 390 -20.47 -1.23 -37.32
N THR A 391 -20.58 -0.43 -38.38
CA THR A 391 -21.84 -0.08 -39.07
C THR A 391 -21.74 -0.35 -40.54
N MET A 392 -22.86 -0.69 -41.14
CA MET A 392 -23.03 -0.84 -42.59
C MET A 392 -24.47 -0.52 -42.95
N SER A 393 -24.73 0.34 -43.94
CA SER A 393 -26.07 0.79 -44.30
C SER A 393 -26.52 0.29 -45.69
N ASP A 394 -25.57 -0.19 -46.49
CA ASP A 394 -25.87 -0.64 -47.88
C ASP A 394 -25.05 -1.88 -48.23
N ILE A 395 -25.54 -3.04 -47.82
CA ILE A 395 -24.88 -4.33 -48.08
C ILE A 395 -25.11 -4.74 -49.54
N GLY A 396 -24.00 -4.80 -50.30
CA GLY A 396 -24.05 -5.23 -51.71
C GLY A 396 -24.94 -4.36 -52.62
N PHE A 397 -25.00 -3.02 -52.32
CA PHE A 397 -25.84 -2.06 -53.07
C PHE A 397 -27.34 -2.35 -53.03
N THR A 398 -27.79 -3.03 -51.96
CA THR A 398 -29.21 -3.41 -51.81
C THR A 398 -30.04 -2.36 -51.04
N GLY A 399 -29.38 -1.31 -50.48
CA GLY A 399 -30.00 -0.35 -49.56
C GLY A 399 -30.38 -0.98 -48.20
N LYS A 400 -29.87 -2.17 -47.88
CA LYS A 400 -30.15 -2.88 -46.61
C LYS A 400 -28.98 -2.85 -45.68
N SER A 401 -29.25 -2.72 -44.36
CA SER A 401 -28.25 -2.62 -43.30
C SER A 401 -27.95 -3.94 -42.58
N THR A 402 -28.67 -5.01 -42.91
CA THR A 402 -28.39 -6.35 -42.40
C THR A 402 -28.12 -7.34 -43.54
N ILE A 403 -27.21 -8.28 -43.30
CA ILE A 403 -26.90 -9.35 -44.27
C ILE A 403 -28.17 -10.14 -44.62
N HIS A 404 -29.00 -10.42 -43.61
CA HIS A 404 -30.27 -11.13 -43.80
C HIS A 404 -31.18 -10.41 -44.77
N ASP A 405 -31.40 -9.11 -44.60
CA ASP A 405 -32.29 -8.33 -45.44
C ASP A 405 -31.73 -8.13 -46.85
N ALA A 406 -30.39 -7.98 -46.98
CA ALA A 406 -29.73 -7.87 -48.29
C ALA A 406 -29.88 -9.19 -49.09
N ILE A 407 -29.65 -10.32 -48.44
CA ILE A 407 -29.85 -11.64 -49.09
C ILE A 407 -31.32 -11.82 -49.45
N ARG A 408 -32.26 -11.49 -48.57
CA ARG A 408 -33.69 -11.56 -48.84
C ARG A 408 -34.09 -10.67 -50.03
N TYR A 409 -33.59 -9.41 -50.04
CA TYR A 409 -33.84 -8.51 -51.15
C TYR A 409 -33.37 -9.08 -52.50
N ASN A 410 -32.14 -9.62 -52.52
CA ASN A 410 -31.63 -10.26 -53.74
C ASN A 410 -32.44 -11.50 -54.13
N LYS A 411 -32.80 -12.35 -53.14
CA LYS A 411 -33.68 -13.49 -53.41
C LYS A 411 -35.01 -13.07 -53.99
N ASP A 412 -35.65 -12.03 -53.38
CA ASP A 412 -36.93 -11.52 -53.84
C ASP A 412 -36.84 -10.97 -55.27
N ASN A 413 -35.72 -10.34 -55.64
CA ASN A 413 -35.47 -9.86 -57.01
C ASN A 413 -35.19 -11.00 -57.99
N ILE A 414 -34.44 -12.03 -57.58
CA ILE A 414 -34.18 -13.22 -58.39
C ILE A 414 -35.49 -14.00 -58.61
N ASP A 415 -36.32 -14.11 -57.55
CA ASP A 415 -37.62 -14.80 -57.62
C ASP A 415 -38.62 -14.09 -58.54
N LYS A 416 -38.45 -12.78 -58.81
CA LYS A 416 -39.23 -12.05 -59.84
C LYS A 416 -38.98 -12.56 -61.25
N GLY A 417 -37.79 -13.13 -61.50
CA GLY A 417 -37.44 -13.66 -62.81
C GLY A 417 -37.52 -12.66 -63.95
N LEU A 418 -37.68 -13.16 -65.15
CA LEU A 418 -37.91 -12.37 -66.40
C LEU A 418 -39.36 -12.47 -66.79
N PHE A 419 -39.90 -11.37 -67.29
CA PHE A 419 -41.23 -11.28 -67.82
C PHE A 419 -41.16 -11.23 -69.35
N PHE A 420 -41.83 -12.22 -69.99
CA PHE A 420 -41.98 -12.28 -71.47
C PHE A 420 -43.40 -11.97 -71.78
N TYR A 421 -43.59 -11.08 -72.76
CA TYR A 421 -44.92 -10.74 -73.33
C TYR A 421 -45.03 -11.21 -74.75
N GLY A 422 -46.14 -11.87 -75.04
CA GLY A 422 -46.52 -12.10 -76.44
C GLY A 422 -47.27 -10.90 -76.99
N ASP A 423 -47.55 -10.85 -78.30
CA ASP A 423 -48.33 -9.82 -78.97
C ASP A 423 -49.77 -9.72 -78.43
N ASN A 424 -50.22 -10.70 -77.69
CA ASN A 424 -51.52 -10.71 -76.97
C ASN A 424 -51.46 -10.03 -75.60
N PHE A 425 -50.34 -9.45 -75.23
CA PHE A 425 -50.08 -8.79 -73.97
C PHE A 425 -50.24 -9.68 -72.75
N VAL A 426 -50.22 -11.00 -72.92
CA VAL A 426 -50.23 -11.96 -71.83
C VAL A 426 -48.76 -12.07 -71.28
N GLN A 427 -48.61 -11.79 -69.98
CA GLN A 427 -47.34 -11.92 -69.31
C GLN A 427 -47.03 -13.37 -68.99
N ASN A 428 -45.83 -13.85 -69.32
CA ASN A 428 -45.28 -15.11 -68.87
C ASN A 428 -44.03 -14.82 -67.98
N GLN A 429 -44.13 -15.13 -66.67
CA GLN A 429 -43.04 -15.00 -65.73
C GLN A 429 -42.19 -16.28 -65.79
N VAL A 430 -40.86 -16.10 -65.95
CA VAL A 430 -39.89 -17.20 -65.98
C VAL A 430 -38.83 -16.91 -64.89
N LYS A 431 -38.72 -17.81 -63.94
CA LYS A 431 -37.74 -17.70 -62.82
C LYS A 431 -36.40 -18.29 -63.23
N LEU A 432 -35.35 -17.95 -62.46
CA LEU A 432 -34.04 -18.55 -62.66
C LEU A 432 -34.11 -20.08 -62.41
N GLY A 433 -33.64 -20.87 -63.39
CA GLY A 433 -33.77 -22.35 -63.42
C GLY A 433 -34.96 -22.86 -64.23
N ASP A 434 -35.93 -22.02 -64.53
CA ASP A 434 -37.05 -22.39 -65.42
C ASP A 434 -36.63 -22.45 -66.89
N THR A 435 -37.40 -23.14 -67.66
CA THR A 435 -37.19 -23.28 -69.12
C THR A 435 -38.10 -22.34 -69.89
N VAL A 436 -37.53 -21.40 -70.67
CA VAL A 436 -38.29 -20.62 -71.67
C VAL A 436 -38.49 -21.47 -72.91
N ARG A 437 -39.76 -21.68 -73.32
CA ARG A 437 -40.14 -22.40 -74.56
C ARG A 437 -40.80 -21.45 -75.48
N ILE A 438 -40.17 -21.19 -76.63
CA ILE A 438 -40.75 -20.42 -77.75
C ILE A 438 -41.16 -21.43 -78.81
N LYS A 439 -42.44 -21.53 -79.02
CA LYS A 439 -42.98 -22.51 -80.03
C LYS A 439 -43.58 -21.74 -81.21
N GLY A 440 -43.15 -22.03 -82.41
CA GLY A 440 -43.67 -21.44 -83.66
C GLY A 440 -44.91 -22.15 -84.21
N GLY A 441 -45.34 -23.29 -83.62
CA GLY A 441 -46.49 -23.99 -84.03
C GLY A 441 -46.31 -24.90 -85.28
N ALA A 442 -45.19 -24.83 -85.93
CA ALA A 442 -44.91 -25.66 -87.11
C ALA A 442 -44.78 -27.16 -86.74
N THR A 443 -45.36 -28.04 -87.45
CA THR A 443 -45.37 -29.53 -87.27
C THR A 443 -44.60 -30.32 -88.35
N GLY A 444 -44.10 -29.65 -89.40
CA GLY A 444 -43.27 -30.20 -90.44
C GLY A 444 -41.81 -29.84 -90.39
N ALA A 445 -41.07 -30.19 -91.44
CA ALA A 445 -39.68 -29.77 -91.56
C ALA A 445 -39.57 -28.23 -91.58
N LEU A 446 -38.53 -27.67 -90.97
CA LEU A 446 -38.28 -26.24 -90.88
C LEU A 446 -37.21 -25.85 -91.87
N ALA A 447 -37.39 -24.69 -92.48
CA ALA A 447 -36.40 -24.07 -93.34
C ALA A 447 -35.60 -23.02 -92.54
N ASP A 448 -34.29 -23.06 -92.68
CA ASP A 448 -33.39 -22.14 -92.03
C ASP A 448 -33.37 -20.73 -92.69
N ASN A 449 -32.93 -19.72 -91.92
CA ASN A 449 -32.65 -18.32 -92.36
C ASN A 449 -33.89 -17.53 -92.82
N ASN A 450 -35.10 -18.01 -92.56
CA ASN A 450 -36.37 -17.32 -92.91
C ASN A 450 -36.88 -16.37 -91.78
N ILE A 451 -36.43 -16.53 -90.57
CA ILE A 451 -36.79 -15.68 -89.43
C ILE A 451 -35.57 -15.09 -88.87
N GLY A 452 -35.56 -13.80 -88.70
CA GLY A 452 -34.52 -13.04 -87.99
C GLY A 452 -35.01 -12.44 -86.66
N VAL A 453 -34.16 -12.42 -85.66
CA VAL A 453 -34.42 -11.71 -84.39
C VAL A 453 -33.55 -10.48 -84.34
N GLN A 454 -34.15 -9.30 -84.15
CA GLN A 454 -33.48 -8.05 -84.08
C GLN A 454 -33.80 -7.37 -82.74
N ALA A 455 -32.75 -7.08 -81.92
CA ALA A 455 -32.92 -6.33 -80.73
C ALA A 455 -33.13 -4.83 -81.05
N ASP A 456 -33.98 -4.12 -80.30
CA ASP A 456 -34.22 -2.73 -80.44
C ASP A 456 -33.34 -1.83 -79.48
N GLY A 457 -32.61 -2.51 -78.63
CA GLY A 457 -31.81 -1.85 -77.61
C GLY A 457 -32.57 -1.41 -76.32
N ASN A 458 -33.88 -1.56 -76.30
CA ASN A 458 -34.79 -1.17 -75.26
C ASN A 458 -35.49 -2.34 -74.56
N GLY A 459 -34.93 -3.53 -74.71
CA GLY A 459 -35.47 -4.75 -74.08
C GLY A 459 -36.39 -5.54 -74.92
N THR A 460 -36.65 -5.18 -76.23
CA THR A 460 -37.50 -5.93 -77.16
C THR A 460 -36.63 -6.66 -78.17
N LEU A 461 -36.97 -7.91 -78.34
CA LEU A 461 -36.49 -8.77 -79.45
C LEU A 461 -37.57 -8.89 -80.48
N ASN A 462 -37.42 -8.14 -81.58
CA ASN A 462 -38.37 -8.18 -82.69
C ASN A 462 -38.11 -9.46 -83.57
N VAL A 463 -39.05 -10.36 -83.57
CA VAL A 463 -39.03 -11.55 -84.49
C VAL A 463 -39.61 -11.13 -85.85
N LYS A 464 -38.78 -11.18 -86.85
CA LYS A 464 -39.14 -10.69 -88.22
C LYS A 464 -38.99 -11.79 -89.29
N LEU A 465 -39.92 -11.84 -90.21
CA LEU A 465 -39.78 -12.68 -91.39
C LEU A 465 -38.78 -12.03 -92.37
N ALA A 466 -37.90 -12.84 -92.95
CA ALA A 466 -36.98 -12.38 -93.99
C ALA A 466 -37.72 -11.83 -95.18
N LYS A 467 -37.22 -10.71 -95.80
CA LYS A 467 -37.79 -10.15 -97.01
C LYS A 467 -37.73 -11.09 -98.23
N LYS A 468 -36.76 -12.03 -98.22
CA LYS A 468 -36.64 -13.08 -99.22
C LYS A 468 -36.65 -14.40 -98.46
N LEU A 469 -37.62 -15.25 -98.68
CA LEU A 469 -37.73 -16.57 -98.13
C LEU A 469 -36.97 -17.54 -99.03
N THR A 470 -36.24 -18.47 -98.44
CA THR A 470 -35.43 -19.49 -99.16
C THR A 470 -35.61 -20.84 -98.53
N GLY A 471 -35.43 -21.92 -99.37
CA GLY A 471 -35.51 -23.30 -98.87
C GLY A 471 -36.91 -23.73 -98.46
N LEU A 472 -37.93 -23.05 -98.96
CA LEU A 472 -39.36 -23.48 -98.80
C LEU A 472 -39.79 -24.42 -99.91
N ASP A 473 -40.41 -25.49 -99.52
CA ASP A 473 -41.04 -26.41 -100.52
C ASP A 473 -42.27 -25.74 -101.14
N SER A 474 -43.02 -25.02 -100.39
CA SER A 474 -44.16 -24.26 -100.79
C SER A 474 -44.54 -23.13 -99.88
N VAL A 475 -45.20 -22.07 -100.38
CA VAL A 475 -45.86 -21.02 -99.58
C VAL A 475 -47.35 -21.11 -99.87
N THR A 476 -48.16 -21.39 -98.85
CA THR A 476 -49.63 -21.46 -98.98
C THR A 476 -50.26 -20.28 -98.23
N ALA A 477 -51.04 -19.48 -98.87
CA ALA A 477 -51.83 -18.39 -98.32
C ALA A 477 -53.32 -18.61 -98.67
N GLY A 478 -54.10 -19.09 -97.69
CA GLY A 478 -55.50 -19.55 -97.98
C GLY A 478 -55.56 -20.77 -98.90
N THR A 479 -56.20 -20.60 -100.00
CA THR A 479 -56.30 -21.64 -101.04
C THR A 479 -55.23 -21.55 -102.15
N ALA A 480 -54.41 -20.49 -102.10
CA ALA A 480 -53.32 -20.27 -103.05
C ALA A 480 -52.00 -20.89 -102.52
N THR A 481 -51.31 -21.65 -103.38
CA THR A 481 -50.00 -22.23 -103.08
C THR A 481 -49.01 -21.85 -104.18
N ILE A 482 -47.81 -21.40 -103.76
CA ILE A 482 -46.64 -21.24 -104.62
C ILE A 482 -45.67 -22.34 -104.28
N ASP A 483 -45.34 -23.20 -105.20
CA ASP A 483 -44.38 -24.28 -105.07
C ASP A 483 -43.45 -24.37 -106.29
N ASN A 484 -42.68 -25.40 -106.44
CA ASN A 484 -41.77 -25.67 -107.57
C ASN A 484 -42.55 -25.98 -108.92
N LYS A 485 -43.85 -26.13 -108.90
CA LYS A 485 -44.70 -26.35 -110.09
C LYS A 485 -45.33 -25.04 -110.53
N GLY A 486 -45.32 -24.01 -109.79
CA GLY A 486 -45.92 -22.73 -110.12
C GLY A 486 -46.85 -22.18 -109.03
N VAL A 487 -47.77 -21.28 -109.40
CA VAL A 487 -48.79 -20.70 -108.54
C VAL A 487 -50.12 -21.48 -108.78
N SER A 488 -50.69 -22.03 -107.70
CA SER A 488 -51.99 -22.71 -107.77
C SER A 488 -52.99 -22.06 -106.80
N GLU A 489 -54.26 -22.06 -107.11
CA GLU A 489 -55.34 -21.63 -106.25
C GLU A 489 -56.48 -22.71 -106.36
N GLY A 490 -56.68 -23.42 -105.27
CA GLY A 490 -57.56 -24.58 -105.29
C GLY A 490 -57.02 -25.65 -106.27
N ASN A 491 -57.83 -26.12 -107.17
CA ASN A 491 -57.42 -27.12 -108.21
C ASN A 491 -56.93 -26.53 -109.54
N LYS A 492 -56.66 -25.18 -109.59
CA LYS A 492 -56.13 -24.50 -110.76
C LYS A 492 -54.66 -24.15 -110.60
N LEU A 493 -53.80 -24.58 -111.49
CA LEU A 493 -52.38 -24.22 -111.59
C LEU A 493 -52.19 -23.01 -112.53
N TYR A 494 -51.54 -21.96 -112.11
CA TYR A 494 -51.14 -20.80 -112.88
C TYR A 494 -49.64 -20.89 -113.11
N VAL A 495 -49.14 -21.23 -114.20
CA VAL A 495 -47.71 -21.30 -114.57
C VAL A 495 -47.19 -19.99 -115.01
#